data_6afad4385702caff43600be31bb660ae
#
_entry.id   6afad4385702caff43600be31bb660ae
#
_cell.length_a   1.000
_cell.length_b   1.000
_cell.length_c   1.000
_cell.angle_alpha   90.00
_cell.angle_beta   90.00
_cell.angle_gamma   90.00
#
_symmetry.space_group_name_H-M   'P 1'
#
loop_
_entity.id
_entity.type
_entity.pdbx_description
1 polymer ?
#
loop_
_entity_poly.entity_id
_entity_poly.type
_entity_poly.pdbx_seq_one_letter_code
_entity_poly.pdbx_strand_id
1 'polypeptide(L)'
;MRSSLIILASAYILSQFYRAFLAVLAPPLQTELFANTAQLSAASGYWFLAFAIMQVPVGWALDNLGPRRTTSALLGIGAGGGAMVFAVASSPWQIGLAMALIGVGCSPVLMASYYIIARSFPANTFATLAAFILGIGSLGNIGAAFPMTLIVDTLGWRESITIIGCITLLIASLIYIIVQDPPKIISSQKGSIFDLLKIRALWLILPLALVNYVPAGGLRGLWIGPYFTDVFNATMAEVGTVTTIMAIAMIAGNFFYGPLDRIFGTRKWVIFYGNSAGAVFCILLYTIGGSGFWTTMTLMAGIGFFGASFPILMAHGRSFFPDHLMGRGVTLINLFGIGGVGLMQNLSARIYDATTTETTTVIAPYNAVIMLFCISILIGLIIYFFSQDRTD
;
A
#
# COMPACT_ATOMS: atom_id res chain seq x y z
N MET A 1 2.94 -25.22 1.35
CA MET A 1 3.09 -23.87 1.95
C MET A 1 3.99 -22.93 1.13
N ARG A 2 5.24 -23.30 0.73
CA ARG A 2 6.10 -22.42 -0.11
C ARG A 2 5.44 -22.09 -1.45
N SER A 3 4.87 -23.06 -2.14
CA SER A 3 4.13 -22.85 -3.41
C SER A 3 2.93 -21.90 -3.23
N SER A 4 2.24 -21.96 -2.08
CA SER A 4 1.13 -21.06 -1.76
C SER A 4 1.62 -19.60 -1.69
N LEU A 5 2.78 -19.34 -1.07
CA LEU A 5 3.34 -18.00 -0.99
C LEU A 5 3.79 -17.46 -2.34
N ILE A 6 4.36 -18.31 -3.22
CA ILE A 6 4.78 -17.90 -4.57
C ILE A 6 3.56 -17.43 -5.39
N ILE A 7 2.49 -18.21 -5.41
CA ILE A 7 1.27 -17.84 -6.14
C ILE A 7 0.61 -16.59 -5.55
N LEU A 8 0.58 -16.45 -4.23
CA LEU A 8 0.06 -15.24 -3.58
C LEU A 8 0.96 -14.01 -3.83
N ALA A 9 2.28 -14.19 -3.92
CA ALA A 9 3.19 -13.12 -4.34
C ALA A 9 2.91 -12.67 -5.78
N SER A 10 2.66 -13.61 -6.71
CA SER A 10 2.23 -13.29 -8.08
C SER A 10 0.90 -12.55 -8.12
N ALA A 11 -0.07 -12.96 -7.29
CA ALA A 11 -1.33 -12.22 -7.13
C ALA A 11 -1.11 -10.82 -6.55
N TYR A 12 -0.13 -10.66 -5.65
CA TYR A 12 0.18 -9.36 -5.08
C TYR A 12 0.88 -8.42 -6.09
N ILE A 13 1.66 -8.96 -7.04
CA ILE A 13 2.16 -8.19 -8.18
C ILE A 13 0.99 -7.60 -8.97
N LEU A 14 -0.05 -8.40 -9.27
CA LEU A 14 -1.26 -7.89 -9.94
C LEU A 14 -2.00 -6.84 -9.11
N SER A 15 -2.13 -7.05 -7.80
CA SER A 15 -2.77 -6.08 -6.91
C SER A 15 -2.05 -4.73 -6.91
N GLN A 16 -0.72 -4.73 -6.93
CA GLN A 16 0.10 -3.52 -7.03
C GLN A 16 0.04 -2.90 -8.43
N PHE A 17 -0.04 -3.71 -9.48
CA PHE A 17 -0.28 -3.25 -10.85
C PHE A 17 -1.60 -2.47 -10.95
N TYR A 18 -2.70 -3.07 -10.47
CA TYR A 18 -4.03 -2.44 -10.48
C TYR A 18 -4.14 -1.17 -9.62
N ARG A 19 -3.19 -0.92 -8.75
CA ARG A 19 -3.12 0.34 -7.99
C ARG A 19 -2.57 1.50 -8.81
N ALA A 20 -1.76 1.22 -9.84
CA ALA A 20 -0.97 2.23 -10.55
C ALA A 20 -1.35 2.40 -12.04
N PHE A 21 -1.94 1.39 -12.68
CA PHE A 21 -2.14 1.33 -14.13
C PHE A 21 -3.04 2.44 -14.71
N LEU A 22 -3.98 2.96 -13.90
CA LEU A 22 -4.94 3.96 -14.36
C LEU A 22 -4.26 5.25 -14.83
N ALA A 23 -3.11 5.59 -14.27
CA ALA A 23 -2.34 6.77 -14.68
C ALA A 23 -1.87 6.68 -16.14
N VAL A 24 -1.45 5.48 -16.57
CA VAL A 24 -1.02 5.22 -17.97
C VAL A 24 -2.21 5.23 -18.93
N LEU A 25 -3.39 4.81 -18.45
CA LEU A 25 -4.60 4.77 -19.26
C LEU A 25 -5.35 6.12 -19.32
N ALA A 26 -4.96 7.11 -18.53
CA ALA A 26 -5.68 8.39 -18.50
C ALA A 26 -5.79 9.06 -19.87
N PRO A 27 -4.73 9.19 -20.70
CA PRO A 27 -4.84 9.81 -22.01
C PRO A 27 -5.82 9.12 -22.96
N PRO A 28 -5.75 7.79 -23.22
CA PRO A 28 -6.73 7.14 -24.10
C PRO A 28 -8.16 7.16 -23.53
N LEU A 29 -8.36 7.10 -22.22
CA LEU A 29 -9.70 7.22 -21.62
C LEU A 29 -10.28 8.63 -21.76
N GLN A 30 -9.45 9.66 -21.68
CA GLN A 30 -9.87 11.04 -21.94
C GLN A 30 -10.27 11.24 -23.40
N THR A 31 -9.56 10.63 -24.34
CA THR A 31 -9.82 10.76 -25.76
C THR A 31 -11.05 9.97 -26.20
N GLU A 32 -11.15 8.69 -25.81
CA GLU A 32 -12.19 7.79 -26.31
C GLU A 32 -13.50 7.83 -25.50
N LEU A 33 -13.41 7.99 -24.17
CA LEU A 33 -14.58 7.99 -23.29
C LEU A 33 -14.94 9.39 -22.79
N PHE A 34 -14.20 10.43 -23.22
CA PHE A 34 -14.35 11.81 -22.75
C PHE A 34 -14.30 11.93 -21.22
N ALA A 35 -13.52 11.03 -20.57
CA ALA A 35 -13.36 11.02 -19.14
C ALA A 35 -12.51 12.21 -18.68
N ASN A 36 -13.06 13.09 -17.86
CA ASN A 36 -12.28 14.20 -17.33
C ASN A 36 -11.37 13.76 -16.17
N THR A 37 -10.38 14.59 -15.83
CA THR A 37 -9.39 14.29 -14.77
C THR A 37 -10.06 14.03 -13.42
N ALA A 38 -11.14 14.75 -13.09
CA ALA A 38 -11.87 14.55 -11.82
C ALA A 38 -12.53 13.15 -11.76
N GLN A 39 -13.10 12.68 -12.88
CA GLN A 39 -13.71 11.35 -12.97
C GLN A 39 -12.66 10.23 -12.84
N LEU A 40 -11.48 10.39 -13.46
CA LEU A 40 -10.39 9.41 -13.34
C LEU A 40 -9.78 9.41 -11.93
N SER A 41 -9.65 10.57 -11.31
CA SER A 41 -9.22 10.69 -9.92
C SER A 41 -10.24 10.04 -8.97
N ALA A 42 -11.54 10.25 -9.19
CA ALA A 42 -12.60 9.59 -8.44
C ALA A 42 -12.58 8.07 -8.62
N ALA A 43 -12.36 7.58 -9.86
CA ALA A 43 -12.24 6.16 -10.14
C ALA A 43 -11.07 5.51 -9.38
N SER A 44 -9.91 6.17 -9.34
CA SER A 44 -8.79 5.76 -8.48
C SER A 44 -9.19 5.73 -7.01
N GLY A 45 -9.88 6.76 -6.54
CA GLY A 45 -10.39 6.84 -5.17
C GLY A 45 -11.35 5.69 -4.82
N TYR A 46 -12.21 5.28 -5.74
CA TYR A 46 -13.13 4.14 -5.55
C TYR A 46 -12.39 2.82 -5.35
N TRP A 47 -11.23 2.62 -6.01
CA TRP A 47 -10.39 1.47 -5.75
C TRP A 47 -9.92 1.42 -4.29
N PHE A 48 -9.36 2.52 -3.78
CA PHE A 48 -8.87 2.60 -2.39
C PHE A 48 -10.00 2.47 -1.37
N LEU A 49 -11.13 3.10 -1.63
CA LEU A 49 -12.29 3.05 -0.74
C LEU A 49 -12.87 1.64 -0.65
N ALA A 50 -13.09 0.99 -1.80
CA ALA A 50 -13.59 -0.38 -1.85
C ALA A 50 -12.60 -1.35 -1.19
N PHE A 51 -11.30 -1.21 -1.47
CA PHE A 51 -10.24 -1.99 -0.82
C PHE A 51 -10.27 -1.83 0.70
N ALA A 52 -10.41 -0.60 1.22
CA ALA A 52 -10.42 -0.32 2.65
C ALA A 52 -11.68 -0.88 3.34
N ILE A 53 -12.86 -0.67 2.75
CA ILE A 53 -14.13 -1.19 3.29
C ILE A 53 -14.07 -2.72 3.37
N MET A 54 -13.48 -3.37 2.38
CA MET A 54 -13.36 -4.83 2.32
C MET A 54 -12.41 -5.42 3.37
N GLN A 55 -11.57 -4.63 4.04
CA GLN A 55 -10.67 -5.17 5.08
C GLN A 55 -11.45 -5.87 6.21
N VAL A 56 -12.61 -5.35 6.61
CA VAL A 56 -13.42 -5.95 7.68
C VAL A 56 -14.03 -7.29 7.25
N PRO A 57 -14.80 -7.41 6.14
CA PRO A 57 -15.31 -8.70 5.69
C PRO A 57 -14.20 -9.68 5.29
N VAL A 58 -13.09 -9.22 4.71
CA VAL A 58 -11.94 -10.08 4.39
C VAL A 58 -11.31 -10.66 5.65
N GLY A 59 -11.12 -9.86 6.71
CA GLY A 59 -10.60 -10.37 7.97
C GLY A 59 -11.44 -11.50 8.54
N TRP A 60 -12.76 -11.35 8.52
CA TRP A 60 -13.69 -12.41 8.91
C TRP A 60 -13.60 -13.64 7.99
N ALA A 61 -13.53 -13.41 6.68
CA ALA A 61 -13.47 -14.49 5.69
C ALA A 61 -12.17 -15.30 5.80
N LEU A 62 -11.02 -14.65 6.05
CA LEU A 62 -9.75 -15.34 6.27
C LEU A 62 -9.81 -16.28 7.48
N ASP A 63 -10.42 -15.84 8.59
CA ASP A 63 -10.54 -16.65 9.81
C ASP A 63 -11.54 -17.81 9.65
N ASN A 64 -12.64 -17.64 8.87
CA ASN A 64 -13.74 -18.61 8.80
C ASN A 64 -13.70 -19.47 7.52
N LEU A 65 -13.47 -18.86 6.34
CA LEU A 65 -13.45 -19.54 5.05
C LEU A 65 -12.05 -20.01 4.65
N GLY A 66 -11.02 -19.34 5.17
CA GLY A 66 -9.62 -19.58 4.86
C GLY A 66 -9.10 -18.73 3.70
N PRO A 67 -7.76 -18.57 3.59
CA PRO A 67 -7.12 -17.74 2.57
C PRO A 67 -7.36 -18.22 1.14
N ARG A 68 -7.40 -19.53 0.91
CA ARG A 68 -7.59 -20.12 -0.41
C ARG A 68 -8.90 -19.66 -1.07
N ARG A 69 -10.04 -19.91 -0.40
CA ARG A 69 -11.36 -19.59 -0.94
C ARG A 69 -11.60 -18.09 -1.01
N THR A 70 -11.23 -17.38 0.03
CA THR A 70 -11.41 -15.92 0.12
C THR A 70 -10.64 -15.20 -0.99
N THR A 71 -9.37 -15.54 -1.19
CA THR A 71 -8.54 -14.82 -2.16
C THR A 71 -8.89 -15.22 -3.59
N SER A 72 -9.12 -16.51 -3.87
CA SER A 72 -9.48 -16.94 -5.23
C SER A 72 -10.82 -16.35 -5.68
N ALA A 73 -11.84 -16.38 -4.82
CA ALA A 73 -13.17 -15.84 -5.17
C ALA A 73 -13.13 -14.33 -5.38
N LEU A 74 -12.55 -13.57 -4.42
CA LEU A 74 -12.52 -12.11 -4.53
C LEU A 74 -11.60 -11.66 -5.67
N LEU A 75 -10.41 -12.25 -5.84
CA LEU A 75 -9.51 -11.89 -6.93
C LEU A 75 -10.13 -12.22 -8.30
N GLY A 76 -10.76 -13.39 -8.44
CA GLY A 76 -11.39 -13.80 -9.69
C GLY A 76 -12.60 -12.93 -10.04
N ILE A 77 -13.59 -12.87 -9.15
CA ILE A 77 -14.86 -12.16 -9.41
C ILE A 77 -14.64 -10.65 -9.36
N GLY A 78 -13.93 -10.16 -8.32
CA GLY A 78 -13.71 -8.74 -8.10
C GLY A 78 -12.67 -8.18 -9.08
N ALA A 79 -11.41 -8.63 -9.01
CA ALA A 79 -10.36 -8.04 -9.83
C ALA A 79 -10.40 -8.52 -11.28
N GLY A 80 -10.52 -9.82 -11.53
CA GLY A 80 -10.65 -10.37 -12.88
C GLY A 80 -11.93 -9.90 -13.57
N GLY A 81 -13.08 -10.05 -12.90
CA GLY A 81 -14.38 -9.56 -13.42
C GLY A 81 -14.40 -8.04 -13.58
N GLY A 82 -13.85 -7.29 -12.62
CA GLY A 82 -13.69 -5.84 -12.71
C GLY A 82 -12.83 -5.40 -13.88
N ALA A 83 -11.73 -6.12 -14.18
CA ALA A 83 -10.89 -5.84 -15.35
C ALA A 83 -11.65 -6.09 -16.67
N MET A 84 -12.51 -7.11 -16.73
CA MET A 84 -13.38 -7.33 -17.90
C MET A 84 -14.41 -6.20 -18.06
N VAL A 85 -15.03 -5.75 -16.96
CA VAL A 85 -15.92 -4.57 -16.99
C VAL A 85 -15.17 -3.32 -17.46
N PHE A 86 -13.93 -3.13 -17.01
CA PHE A 86 -13.07 -2.03 -17.45
C PHE A 86 -12.82 -2.09 -18.97
N ALA A 87 -12.44 -3.26 -19.49
CA ALA A 87 -12.11 -3.45 -20.92
C ALA A 87 -13.28 -3.17 -21.86
N VAL A 88 -14.53 -3.46 -21.45
CA VAL A 88 -15.73 -3.20 -22.25
C VAL A 88 -16.42 -1.86 -21.93
N ALA A 89 -15.80 -1.03 -21.09
CA ALA A 89 -16.38 0.24 -20.69
C ALA A 89 -16.59 1.19 -21.87
N SER A 90 -17.78 1.80 -21.92
CA SER A 90 -18.18 2.81 -22.92
C SER A 90 -18.47 4.18 -22.30
N SER A 91 -18.30 4.30 -20.98
CA SER A 91 -18.57 5.54 -20.26
C SER A 91 -17.72 5.65 -18.97
N PRO A 92 -17.42 6.88 -18.51
CA PRO A 92 -16.54 7.09 -17.34
C PRO A 92 -17.03 6.46 -16.05
N TRP A 93 -18.36 6.38 -15.82
CA TRP A 93 -18.91 5.76 -14.60
C TRP A 93 -18.61 4.26 -14.53
N GLN A 94 -18.57 3.57 -15.69
CA GLN A 94 -18.21 2.13 -15.76
C GLN A 94 -16.73 1.92 -15.38
N ILE A 95 -15.82 2.86 -15.70
CA ILE A 95 -14.45 2.84 -15.23
C ILE A 95 -14.42 2.94 -13.69
N GLY A 96 -15.23 3.84 -13.11
CA GLY A 96 -15.36 3.95 -11.65
C GLY A 96 -15.86 2.67 -10.99
N LEU A 97 -16.89 2.04 -11.56
CA LEU A 97 -17.42 0.76 -11.10
C LEU A 97 -16.37 -0.36 -11.20
N ALA A 98 -15.69 -0.45 -12.34
CA ALA A 98 -14.61 -1.42 -12.57
C ALA A 98 -13.49 -1.27 -11.54
N MET A 99 -13.05 -0.03 -11.27
CA MET A 99 -12.03 0.25 -10.26
C MET A 99 -12.47 -0.15 -8.86
N ALA A 100 -13.72 0.10 -8.48
CA ALA A 100 -14.27 -0.38 -7.22
C ALA A 100 -14.25 -1.91 -7.12
N LEU A 101 -14.69 -2.62 -8.17
CA LEU A 101 -14.67 -4.09 -8.23
C LEU A 101 -13.23 -4.62 -8.12
N ILE A 102 -12.27 -4.02 -8.84
CA ILE A 102 -10.86 -4.39 -8.78
C ILE A 102 -10.32 -4.17 -7.34
N GLY A 103 -10.70 -3.06 -6.69
CA GLY A 103 -10.36 -2.78 -5.30
C GLY A 103 -10.85 -3.85 -4.32
N VAL A 104 -12.11 -4.29 -4.48
CA VAL A 104 -12.69 -5.43 -3.75
C VAL A 104 -11.84 -6.68 -3.98
N GLY A 105 -11.51 -6.99 -5.24
CA GLY A 105 -10.77 -8.19 -5.61
C GLY A 105 -9.33 -8.24 -5.10
N CYS A 106 -8.66 -7.09 -5.04
CA CYS A 106 -7.29 -6.97 -4.56
C CYS A 106 -7.16 -7.00 -3.03
N SER A 107 -8.26 -6.73 -2.31
CA SER A 107 -8.26 -6.53 -0.85
C SER A 107 -7.73 -7.72 -0.02
N PRO A 108 -7.96 -9.01 -0.36
CA PRO A 108 -7.50 -10.13 0.44
C PRO A 108 -6.06 -10.56 0.17
N VAL A 109 -5.46 -10.16 -0.96
CA VAL A 109 -4.26 -10.80 -1.50
C VAL A 109 -3.06 -10.74 -0.55
N LEU A 110 -2.70 -9.54 -0.08
CA LEU A 110 -1.60 -9.37 0.87
C LEU A 110 -1.94 -9.97 2.22
N MET A 111 -3.18 -9.79 2.67
CA MET A 111 -3.62 -10.25 3.99
C MET A 111 -3.69 -11.78 4.06
N ALA A 112 -4.05 -12.46 2.99
CA ALA A 112 -3.97 -13.92 2.90
C ALA A 112 -2.54 -14.43 3.00
N SER A 113 -1.58 -13.74 2.38
CA SER A 113 -0.16 -14.06 2.53
C SER A 113 0.28 -13.92 3.99
N TYR A 114 -0.05 -12.81 4.64
CA TYR A 114 0.27 -12.56 6.04
C TYR A 114 -0.40 -13.56 6.98
N TYR A 115 -1.67 -13.93 6.71
CA TYR A 115 -2.38 -14.96 7.46
C TYR A 115 -1.68 -16.31 7.38
N ILE A 116 -1.28 -16.75 6.18
CA ILE A 116 -0.55 -18.01 5.98
C ILE A 116 0.80 -17.96 6.68
N ILE A 117 1.56 -16.86 6.52
CA ILE A 117 2.86 -16.69 7.18
C ILE A 117 2.69 -16.76 8.71
N ALA A 118 1.71 -16.03 9.25
CA ALA A 118 1.45 -15.99 10.68
C ALA A 118 1.09 -17.34 11.29
N ARG A 119 0.42 -18.21 10.52
CA ARG A 119 -0.12 -19.49 10.98
C ARG A 119 0.77 -20.70 10.68
N SER A 120 1.71 -20.57 9.75
CA SER A 120 2.43 -21.70 9.20
C SER A 120 3.94 -21.59 9.32
N PHE A 121 4.45 -20.43 9.71
CA PHE A 121 5.88 -20.17 9.83
C PHE A 121 6.22 -19.64 11.23
N PRO A 122 7.48 -19.85 11.70
CA PRO A 122 7.93 -19.33 12.97
C PRO A 122 7.78 -17.79 13.07
N ALA A 123 7.45 -17.31 14.26
CA ALA A 123 7.20 -15.88 14.50
C ALA A 123 8.37 -14.98 14.10
N ASN A 124 9.61 -15.45 14.29
CA ASN A 124 10.85 -14.72 13.94
C ASN A 124 11.11 -14.62 12.43
N THR A 125 10.38 -15.37 11.57
CA THR A 125 10.50 -15.29 10.11
C THR A 125 9.41 -14.43 9.48
N PHE A 126 8.40 -14.03 10.25
CA PHE A 126 7.23 -13.32 9.72
C PHE A 126 7.62 -12.02 9.02
N ALA A 127 8.41 -11.15 9.67
CA ALA A 127 8.79 -9.86 9.10
C ALA A 127 9.57 -10.02 7.79
N THR A 128 10.50 -10.99 7.75
CA THR A 128 11.30 -11.29 6.54
C THR A 128 10.42 -11.75 5.37
N LEU A 129 9.49 -12.70 5.63
CA LEU A 129 8.60 -13.20 4.59
C LEU A 129 7.58 -12.15 4.15
N ALA A 130 7.07 -11.35 5.08
CA ALA A 130 6.18 -10.23 4.79
C ALA A 130 6.87 -9.16 3.93
N ALA A 131 8.11 -8.80 4.28
CA ALA A 131 8.94 -7.88 3.51
C ALA A 131 9.24 -8.41 2.10
N PHE A 132 9.50 -9.71 1.95
CA PHE A 132 9.71 -10.36 0.66
C PHE A 132 8.48 -10.28 -0.24
N ILE A 133 7.28 -10.57 0.30
CA ILE A 133 6.02 -10.43 -0.45
C ILE A 133 5.80 -8.98 -0.89
N LEU A 134 6.01 -8.00 0.00
CA LEU A 134 5.89 -6.57 -0.33
C LEU A 134 6.91 -6.13 -1.40
N GLY A 135 8.17 -6.53 -1.24
CA GLY A 135 9.24 -6.19 -2.17
C GLY A 135 8.97 -6.72 -3.58
N ILE A 136 8.65 -8.02 -3.71
CA ILE A 136 8.28 -8.64 -4.99
C ILE A 136 7.00 -8.02 -5.56
N GLY A 137 5.99 -7.79 -4.73
CA GLY A 137 4.75 -7.15 -5.16
C GLY A 137 4.98 -5.79 -5.82
N SER A 138 6.00 -5.05 -5.37
CA SER A 138 6.35 -3.74 -5.94
C SER A 138 6.74 -3.79 -7.42
N LEU A 139 7.11 -4.98 -7.96
CA LEU A 139 7.29 -5.18 -9.41
C LEU A 139 6.00 -4.88 -10.18
N GLY A 140 4.83 -5.06 -9.57
CA GLY A 140 3.55 -4.70 -10.17
C GLY A 140 3.43 -3.20 -10.48
N ASN A 141 3.93 -2.34 -9.58
CA ASN A 141 3.96 -0.89 -9.84
C ASN A 141 4.89 -0.54 -11.02
N ILE A 142 6.02 -1.26 -11.16
CA ILE A 142 6.95 -1.09 -12.28
C ILE A 142 6.28 -1.55 -13.58
N GLY A 143 5.63 -2.72 -13.55
CA GLY A 143 4.89 -3.26 -14.69
C GLY A 143 3.74 -2.38 -15.17
N ALA A 144 3.10 -1.65 -14.25
CA ALA A 144 2.02 -0.71 -14.54
C ALA A 144 2.49 0.64 -15.14
N ALA A 145 3.78 0.90 -15.19
CA ALA A 145 4.37 2.10 -15.75
C ALA A 145 4.81 1.86 -17.22
N PHE A 146 6.09 1.98 -17.52
CA PHE A 146 6.62 1.89 -18.87
C PHE A 146 6.23 0.59 -19.64
N PRO A 147 6.28 -0.63 -19.07
CA PRO A 147 5.84 -1.81 -19.80
C PRO A 147 4.37 -1.75 -20.24
N MET A 148 3.50 -1.19 -19.39
CA MET A 148 2.08 -1.03 -19.71
C MET A 148 1.88 -0.04 -20.87
N THR A 149 2.65 1.05 -20.90
CA THR A 149 2.60 2.02 -22.01
C THR A 149 2.90 1.34 -23.35
N LEU A 150 3.97 0.54 -23.44
CA LEU A 150 4.33 -0.18 -24.65
C LEU A 150 3.23 -1.15 -25.12
N ILE A 151 2.57 -1.84 -24.19
CA ILE A 151 1.47 -2.76 -24.52
C ILE A 151 0.26 -1.98 -25.01
N VAL A 152 -0.07 -0.87 -24.37
CA VAL A 152 -1.20 0.00 -24.77
C VAL A 152 -0.96 0.62 -26.14
N ASP A 153 0.26 1.07 -26.42
CA ASP A 153 0.62 1.66 -27.72
C ASP A 153 0.54 0.66 -28.88
N THR A 154 0.77 -0.63 -28.61
CA THR A 154 0.77 -1.69 -29.64
C THR A 154 -0.58 -2.38 -29.81
N LEU A 155 -1.29 -2.65 -28.73
CA LEU A 155 -2.52 -3.45 -28.73
C LEU A 155 -3.79 -2.60 -28.50
N GLY A 156 -3.62 -1.38 -27.95
CA GLY A 156 -4.75 -0.63 -27.42
C GLY A 156 -5.02 -0.95 -25.94
N TRP A 157 -5.75 -0.08 -25.26
CA TRP A 157 -5.98 -0.19 -23.82
C TRP A 157 -7.00 -1.30 -23.47
N ARG A 158 -8.01 -1.54 -24.34
CA ARG A 158 -9.04 -2.56 -24.11
C ARG A 158 -8.45 -3.96 -24.13
N GLU A 159 -7.68 -4.28 -25.13
CA GLU A 159 -7.00 -5.56 -25.31
C GLU A 159 -5.97 -5.78 -24.21
N SER A 160 -5.22 -4.72 -23.86
CA SER A 160 -4.25 -4.77 -22.77
C SER A 160 -4.91 -5.14 -21.44
N ILE A 161 -6.02 -4.50 -21.09
CA ILE A 161 -6.75 -4.80 -19.85
C ILE A 161 -7.43 -6.17 -19.90
N THR A 162 -7.90 -6.59 -21.06
CA THR A 162 -8.47 -7.94 -21.25
C THR A 162 -7.40 -9.00 -20.96
N ILE A 163 -6.18 -8.84 -21.48
CA ILE A 163 -5.06 -9.76 -21.21
C ILE A 163 -4.73 -9.81 -19.71
N ILE A 164 -4.62 -8.66 -19.04
CA ILE A 164 -4.35 -8.59 -17.59
C ILE A 164 -5.52 -9.23 -16.80
N GLY A 165 -6.76 -9.01 -17.23
CA GLY A 165 -7.94 -9.65 -16.64
C GLY A 165 -7.89 -11.18 -16.78
N CYS A 166 -7.55 -11.72 -17.96
CA CYS A 166 -7.37 -13.16 -18.17
C CYS A 166 -6.24 -13.72 -17.29
N ILE A 167 -5.10 -13.04 -17.18
CA ILE A 167 -4.01 -13.41 -16.27
C ILE A 167 -4.50 -13.42 -14.83
N THR A 168 -5.31 -12.44 -14.42
CA THR A 168 -5.88 -12.36 -13.07
C THR A 168 -6.81 -13.55 -12.78
N LEU A 169 -7.67 -13.91 -13.73
CA LEU A 169 -8.57 -15.09 -13.62
C LEU A 169 -7.75 -16.39 -13.54
N LEU A 170 -6.69 -16.51 -14.34
CA LEU A 170 -5.77 -17.65 -14.27
C LEU A 170 -5.10 -17.76 -12.89
N ILE A 171 -4.55 -16.65 -12.37
CA ILE A 171 -3.91 -16.64 -11.05
C ILE A 171 -4.93 -16.93 -9.94
N ALA A 172 -6.15 -16.40 -10.04
CA ALA A 172 -7.23 -16.72 -9.10
C ALA A 172 -7.56 -18.23 -9.10
N SER A 173 -7.60 -18.85 -10.27
CA SER A 173 -7.79 -20.30 -10.43
C SER A 173 -6.62 -21.09 -9.85
N LEU A 174 -5.38 -20.66 -10.09
CA LEU A 174 -4.17 -21.28 -9.50
C LEU A 174 -4.15 -21.15 -7.98
N ILE A 175 -4.62 -20.01 -7.42
CA ILE A 175 -4.78 -19.86 -5.96
C ILE A 175 -5.73 -20.93 -5.44
N TYR A 176 -6.87 -21.13 -6.10
CA TYR A 176 -7.84 -22.16 -5.67
C TYR A 176 -7.27 -23.57 -5.71
N ILE A 177 -6.40 -23.89 -6.65
CA ILE A 177 -5.80 -25.22 -6.83
C ILE A 177 -4.59 -25.44 -5.91
N ILE A 178 -3.69 -24.45 -5.81
CA ILE A 178 -2.35 -24.63 -5.22
C ILE A 178 -2.30 -24.16 -3.75
N VAL A 179 -3.05 -23.10 -3.40
CA VAL A 179 -2.97 -22.56 -2.04
C VAL A 179 -3.58 -23.54 -1.04
N GLN A 180 -2.85 -23.83 0.00
CA GLN A 180 -3.28 -24.67 1.11
C GLN A 180 -3.65 -23.79 2.30
N ASP A 181 -4.86 -23.99 2.81
CA ASP A 181 -5.28 -23.33 4.02
C ASP A 181 -4.52 -23.89 5.24
N PRO A 182 -4.06 -23.07 6.16
CA PRO A 182 -3.53 -23.52 7.43
C PRO A 182 -4.60 -24.29 8.23
N PRO A 183 -4.21 -25.18 9.14
CA PRO A 183 -5.16 -25.90 10.00
C PRO A 183 -6.12 -24.93 10.68
N LYS A 184 -7.42 -25.23 10.62
CA LYS A 184 -8.43 -24.41 11.32
C LYS A 184 -8.23 -24.53 12.81
N ILE A 185 -8.23 -23.40 13.52
CA ILE A 185 -8.36 -23.43 14.98
C ILE A 185 -9.85 -23.64 15.31
N ILE A 186 -10.14 -24.79 15.87
CA ILE A 186 -11.46 -25.06 16.46
C ILE A 186 -11.48 -24.33 17.80
N SER A 187 -11.85 -23.06 17.77
CA SER A 187 -12.08 -22.29 18.99
C SER A 187 -13.58 -22.24 19.26
N SER A 188 -13.96 -22.57 20.48
CA SER A 188 -15.33 -22.35 20.99
C SER A 188 -15.63 -20.86 21.17
N GLN A 189 -14.62 -20.00 21.13
CA GLN A 189 -14.77 -18.56 21.26
C GLN A 189 -15.09 -17.92 19.90
N LYS A 190 -16.30 -17.43 19.75
CA LYS A 190 -16.70 -16.53 18.66
C LYS A 190 -16.12 -15.15 18.98
N GLY A 191 -15.12 -14.72 18.24
CA GLY A 191 -14.53 -13.37 18.39
C GLY A 191 -15.02 -12.38 17.35
N SER A 192 -14.90 -11.10 17.66
CA SER A 192 -15.19 -9.97 16.78
C SER A 192 -13.96 -9.09 16.59
N ILE A 193 -13.94 -8.26 15.54
CA ILE A 193 -12.91 -7.23 15.38
C ILE A 193 -12.89 -6.27 16.59
N PHE A 194 -14.03 -6.04 17.22
CA PHE A 194 -14.13 -5.23 18.44
C PHE A 194 -13.38 -5.83 19.65
N ASP A 195 -13.16 -7.14 19.66
CA ASP A 195 -12.37 -7.78 20.73
C ASP A 195 -10.89 -7.44 20.60
N LEU A 196 -10.40 -7.23 19.38
CA LEU A 196 -9.04 -6.70 19.14
C LEU A 196 -8.89 -5.28 19.67
N LEU A 197 -9.93 -4.43 19.53
CA LEU A 197 -9.89 -3.06 20.03
C LEU A 197 -9.91 -2.99 21.57
N LYS A 198 -10.23 -4.08 22.27
CA LYS A 198 -10.10 -4.17 23.74
C LYS A 198 -8.66 -4.42 24.19
N ILE A 199 -7.77 -4.83 23.28
CA ILE A 199 -6.36 -5.08 23.57
C ILE A 199 -5.63 -3.74 23.71
N ARG A 200 -5.30 -3.34 24.92
CA ARG A 200 -4.68 -2.03 25.21
C ARG A 200 -3.37 -1.81 24.45
N ALA A 201 -2.56 -2.85 24.25
CA ALA A 201 -1.30 -2.77 23.52
C ALA A 201 -1.49 -2.30 22.07
N LEU A 202 -2.62 -2.64 21.42
CA LEU A 202 -2.89 -2.21 20.04
C LEU A 202 -3.10 -0.71 19.94
N TRP A 203 -3.66 -0.04 20.94
CA TRP A 203 -3.84 1.41 20.93
C TRP A 203 -2.54 2.19 20.96
N LEU A 204 -1.42 1.55 21.33
CA LEU A 204 -0.07 2.11 21.25
C LEU A 204 0.59 1.84 19.89
N ILE A 205 0.09 0.85 19.13
CA ILE A 205 0.64 0.44 17.82
C ILE A 205 -0.16 1.07 16.66
N LEU A 206 -1.50 1.08 16.76
CA LEU A 206 -2.39 1.54 15.69
C LEU A 206 -2.18 3.01 15.27
N PRO A 207 -1.87 3.97 16.16
CA PRO A 207 -1.56 5.35 15.74
C PRO A 207 -0.32 5.41 14.85
N LEU A 208 0.74 4.66 15.18
CA LEU A 208 1.90 4.58 14.29
C LEU A 208 1.56 3.82 13.00
N ALA A 209 0.76 2.77 13.04
CA ALA A 209 0.29 2.07 11.84
C ALA A 209 -0.47 3.01 10.89
N LEU A 210 -1.29 3.93 11.43
CA LEU A 210 -2.03 4.93 10.66
C LEU A 210 -1.09 5.86 9.88
N VAL A 211 0.04 6.25 10.45
CA VAL A 211 0.92 7.30 9.90
C VAL A 211 2.26 6.80 9.35
N ASN A 212 2.65 5.56 9.64
CA ASN A 212 3.93 4.98 9.26
C ASN A 212 4.25 5.11 7.77
N TYR A 213 3.28 4.81 6.92
CA TYR A 213 3.44 4.82 5.46
C TYR A 213 3.07 6.17 4.83
N VAL A 214 2.53 7.11 5.60
CA VAL A 214 2.00 8.39 5.09
C VAL A 214 3.06 9.24 4.39
N PRO A 215 4.26 9.51 4.97
CA PRO A 215 5.24 10.32 4.27
C PRO A 215 5.69 9.71 2.95
N ALA A 216 6.02 8.41 2.95
CA ALA A 216 6.46 7.71 1.74
C ALA A 216 5.34 7.56 0.71
N GLY A 217 4.16 7.10 1.15
CA GLY A 217 3.00 6.89 0.29
C GLY A 217 2.37 8.19 -0.22
N GLY A 218 2.31 9.21 0.64
CA GLY A 218 1.76 10.53 0.32
C GLY A 218 2.64 11.29 -0.67
N LEU A 219 3.96 11.35 -0.43
CA LEU A 219 4.90 12.00 -1.34
C LEU A 219 4.89 11.31 -2.70
N ARG A 220 5.13 9.99 -2.73
CA ARG A 220 5.19 9.25 -3.98
C ARG A 220 3.88 9.24 -4.75
N GLY A 221 2.75 9.16 -4.05
CA GLY A 221 1.43 8.99 -4.67
C GLY A 221 0.82 10.29 -5.19
N LEU A 222 1.21 11.44 -4.65
CA LEU A 222 0.56 12.71 -4.97
C LEU A 222 1.54 13.86 -5.17
N TRP A 223 2.58 14.02 -4.32
CA TRP A 223 3.31 15.27 -4.19
C TRP A 223 4.63 15.32 -4.95
N ILE A 224 5.26 14.17 -5.26
CA ILE A 224 6.59 14.13 -5.87
C ILE A 224 6.60 14.78 -7.26
N GLY A 225 5.60 14.53 -8.10
CA GLY A 225 5.46 15.11 -9.42
C GLY A 225 5.30 16.63 -9.37
N PRO A 226 4.23 17.15 -8.76
CA PRO A 226 4.01 18.59 -8.63
C PRO A 226 5.19 19.31 -7.96
N TYR A 227 5.77 18.76 -6.88
CA TYR A 227 6.91 19.38 -6.22
C TYR A 227 8.08 19.61 -7.18
N PHE A 228 8.49 18.57 -7.92
CA PHE A 228 9.63 18.70 -8.84
C PHE A 228 9.32 19.57 -10.04
N THR A 229 8.10 19.53 -10.56
CA THR A 229 7.67 20.39 -11.67
C THR A 229 7.65 21.86 -11.24
N ASP A 230 7.04 22.17 -10.11
CA ASP A 230 6.82 23.56 -9.71
C ASP A 230 8.08 24.20 -9.12
N VAL A 231 8.87 23.46 -8.33
CA VAL A 231 10.05 24.02 -7.63
C VAL A 231 11.31 24.01 -8.52
N PHE A 232 11.45 22.99 -9.38
CA PHE A 232 12.66 22.81 -10.19
C PHE A 232 12.41 22.91 -11.70
N ASN A 233 11.19 23.16 -12.15
CA ASN A 233 10.78 23.11 -13.55
C ASN A 233 11.16 21.79 -14.24
N ALA A 234 11.07 20.69 -13.48
CA ALA A 234 11.47 19.38 -13.95
C ALA A 234 10.59 18.88 -15.10
N THR A 235 11.24 18.27 -16.08
CA THR A 235 10.57 17.60 -17.19
C THR A 235 9.86 16.33 -16.73
N MET A 236 8.89 15.82 -17.52
CA MET A 236 8.22 14.55 -17.22
C MET A 236 9.19 13.38 -17.06
N ALA A 237 10.29 13.35 -17.83
CA ALA A 237 11.32 12.33 -17.73
C ALA A 237 12.09 12.39 -16.39
N GLU A 238 12.39 13.60 -15.92
CA GLU A 238 13.05 13.82 -14.63
C GLU A 238 12.12 13.45 -13.47
N VAL A 239 10.84 13.83 -13.52
CA VAL A 239 9.83 13.40 -12.54
C VAL A 239 9.70 11.88 -12.52
N GLY A 240 9.69 11.22 -13.67
CA GLY A 240 9.71 9.76 -13.80
C GLY A 240 10.95 9.15 -13.14
N THR A 241 12.12 9.75 -13.33
CA THR A 241 13.39 9.31 -12.73
C THR A 241 13.34 9.39 -11.20
N VAL A 242 12.93 10.54 -10.66
CA VAL A 242 12.80 10.74 -9.19
C VAL A 242 11.82 9.76 -8.57
N THR A 243 10.66 9.59 -9.19
CA THR A 243 9.63 8.64 -8.73
C THR A 243 10.15 7.20 -8.74
N THR A 244 10.92 6.83 -9.76
CA THR A 244 11.55 5.50 -9.87
C THR A 244 12.60 5.30 -8.79
N ILE A 245 13.47 6.28 -8.55
CA ILE A 245 14.50 6.20 -7.50
C ILE A 245 13.86 6.05 -6.13
N MET A 246 12.82 6.83 -5.82
CA MET A 246 12.06 6.66 -4.58
C MET A 246 11.42 5.27 -4.47
N ALA A 247 10.86 4.73 -5.55
CA ALA A 247 10.31 3.39 -5.57
C ALA A 247 11.35 2.31 -5.29
N ILE A 248 12.55 2.42 -5.90
CA ILE A 248 13.68 1.52 -5.65
C ILE A 248 14.12 1.61 -4.19
N ALA A 249 14.21 2.83 -3.63
CA ALA A 249 14.56 3.03 -2.22
C ALA A 249 13.53 2.37 -1.28
N MET A 250 12.22 2.46 -1.58
CA MET A 250 11.17 1.78 -0.82
C MET A 250 11.28 0.25 -0.90
N ILE A 251 11.60 -0.30 -2.08
CA ILE A 251 11.84 -1.74 -2.26
C ILE A 251 13.05 -2.18 -1.44
N ALA A 252 14.16 -1.45 -1.54
CA ALA A 252 15.37 -1.71 -0.77
C ALA A 252 15.10 -1.64 0.74
N GLY A 253 14.31 -0.64 1.19
CA GLY A 253 13.86 -0.51 2.58
C GLY A 253 13.07 -1.73 3.05
N ASN A 254 12.11 -2.24 2.27
CA ASN A 254 11.37 -3.46 2.63
C ASN A 254 12.30 -4.65 2.87
N PHE A 255 13.26 -4.89 1.98
CA PHE A 255 14.24 -5.99 2.15
C PHE A 255 15.19 -5.73 3.31
N PHE A 256 15.61 -4.49 3.54
CA PHE A 256 16.46 -4.11 4.65
C PHE A 256 15.77 -4.39 5.99
N TYR A 257 14.53 -3.94 6.17
CA TYR A 257 13.78 -4.15 7.41
C TYR A 257 13.45 -5.62 7.68
N GLY A 258 13.31 -6.45 6.66
CA GLY A 258 12.85 -7.83 6.78
C GLY A 258 13.56 -8.66 7.86
N PRO A 259 14.90 -8.71 7.93
CA PRO A 259 15.63 -9.50 8.90
C PRO A 259 15.96 -8.78 10.23
N LEU A 260 15.71 -7.47 10.33
CA LEU A 260 16.25 -6.65 11.43
C LEU A 260 15.70 -7.03 12.81
N ASP A 261 14.44 -7.45 12.90
CA ASP A 261 13.86 -7.88 14.17
C ASP A 261 14.57 -9.11 14.74
N ARG A 262 15.01 -10.02 13.86
CA ARG A 262 15.76 -11.21 14.24
C ARG A 262 17.23 -10.89 14.58
N ILE A 263 17.86 -9.96 13.81
CA ILE A 263 19.26 -9.57 14.02
C ILE A 263 19.42 -8.85 15.36
N PHE A 264 18.52 -7.92 15.65
CA PHE A 264 18.58 -7.09 16.87
C PHE A 264 17.79 -7.66 18.06
N GLY A 265 16.99 -8.72 17.86
CA GLY A 265 16.17 -9.33 18.91
C GLY A 265 15.06 -8.41 19.43
N THR A 266 14.65 -7.40 18.67
CA THR A 266 13.65 -6.39 19.07
C THR A 266 12.86 -5.93 17.86
N ARG A 267 11.54 -5.83 17.98
CA ARG A 267 10.67 -5.21 16.95
C ARG A 267 10.44 -3.74 17.23
N LYS A 268 10.17 -3.42 18.51
CA LYS A 268 9.86 -2.06 18.95
C LYS A 268 10.96 -1.07 18.56
N TRP A 269 12.20 -1.36 18.91
CA TRP A 269 13.30 -0.41 18.71
C TRP A 269 13.69 -0.28 17.22
N VAL A 270 13.62 -1.36 16.45
CA VAL A 270 13.83 -1.30 14.99
C VAL A 270 12.78 -0.39 14.33
N ILE A 271 11.51 -0.52 14.69
CA ILE A 271 10.43 0.32 14.20
C ILE A 271 10.63 1.77 14.65
N PHE A 272 10.93 1.97 15.93
CA PHE A 272 11.09 3.30 16.51
C PHE A 272 12.24 4.08 15.84
N TYR A 273 13.44 3.53 15.80
CA TYR A 273 14.59 4.19 15.19
C TYR A 273 14.44 4.35 13.68
N GLY A 274 13.88 3.38 12.99
CA GLY A 274 13.61 3.47 11.56
C GLY A 274 12.66 4.60 11.19
N ASN A 275 11.53 4.71 11.90
CA ASN A 275 10.59 5.82 11.67
C ASN A 275 11.15 7.16 12.17
N SER A 276 11.97 7.17 13.22
CA SER A 276 12.68 8.38 13.66
C SER A 276 13.64 8.88 12.58
N ALA A 277 14.40 7.98 11.93
CA ALA A 277 15.22 8.34 10.78
C ALA A 277 14.37 8.91 9.63
N GLY A 278 13.23 8.29 9.31
CA GLY A 278 12.27 8.83 8.34
C GLY A 278 11.80 10.25 8.70
N ALA A 279 11.49 10.50 9.98
CA ALA A 279 11.12 11.83 10.47
C ALA A 279 12.26 12.85 10.31
N VAL A 280 13.52 12.45 10.56
CA VAL A 280 14.69 13.30 10.31
C VAL A 280 14.79 13.68 8.83
N PHE A 281 14.60 12.72 7.91
CA PHE A 281 14.58 13.03 6.48
C PHE A 281 13.42 13.97 6.10
N CYS A 282 12.26 13.87 6.75
CA CYS A 282 11.16 14.84 6.56
C CYS A 282 11.55 16.24 7.05
N ILE A 283 12.21 16.36 8.22
CA ILE A 283 12.69 17.64 8.74
C ILE A 283 13.75 18.24 7.80
N LEU A 284 14.67 17.43 7.30
CA LEU A 284 15.68 17.89 6.34
C LEU A 284 15.01 18.32 5.02
N LEU A 285 14.02 17.59 4.53
CA LEU A 285 13.27 17.98 3.34
C LEU A 285 12.55 19.32 3.53
N TYR A 286 11.97 19.56 4.71
CA TYR A 286 11.37 20.83 5.07
C TYR A 286 12.40 21.99 5.08
N THR A 287 13.60 21.76 5.63
CA THR A 287 14.59 22.83 5.87
C THR A 287 15.47 23.12 4.65
N ILE A 288 15.85 22.11 3.91
CA ILE A 288 16.81 22.24 2.78
C ILE A 288 16.30 21.65 1.46
N GLY A 289 15.04 21.21 1.39
CA GLY A 289 14.49 20.53 0.21
C GLY A 289 14.50 21.41 -1.05
N GLY A 290 14.36 22.72 -0.97
CA GLY A 290 14.42 23.62 -2.12
C GLY A 290 15.83 23.98 -2.60
N SER A 291 16.89 23.51 -1.92
CA SER A 291 18.28 23.92 -2.23
C SER A 291 18.87 23.31 -3.50
N GLY A 292 18.31 22.23 -4.02
CA GLY A 292 18.77 21.59 -5.24
C GLY A 292 18.02 20.31 -5.59
N PHE A 293 17.94 20.03 -6.88
CA PHE A 293 17.21 18.86 -7.43
C PHE A 293 17.67 17.53 -6.82
N TRP A 294 18.96 17.25 -6.87
CA TRP A 294 19.55 15.98 -6.37
C TRP A 294 19.45 15.83 -4.86
N THR A 295 19.60 16.94 -4.12
CA THR A 295 19.41 16.96 -2.66
C THR A 295 18.00 16.57 -2.30
N THR A 296 17.00 17.19 -2.91
CA THR A 296 15.58 16.89 -2.70
C THR A 296 15.24 15.45 -3.05
N MET A 297 15.73 14.97 -4.19
CA MET A 297 15.55 13.59 -4.63
C MET A 297 16.11 12.60 -3.60
N THR A 298 17.33 12.84 -3.11
CA THR A 298 17.98 11.98 -2.10
C THR A 298 17.20 11.97 -0.78
N LEU A 299 16.69 13.13 -0.35
CA LEU A 299 15.86 13.24 0.85
C LEU A 299 14.55 12.48 0.71
N MET A 300 13.86 12.61 -0.44
CA MET A 300 12.62 11.87 -0.70
C MET A 300 12.87 10.35 -0.82
N ALA A 301 13.99 9.94 -1.42
CA ALA A 301 14.41 8.53 -1.45
C ALA A 301 14.66 7.99 -0.03
N GLY A 302 15.31 8.78 0.84
CA GLY A 302 15.51 8.46 2.26
C GLY A 302 14.18 8.29 3.01
N ILE A 303 13.21 9.17 2.80
CA ILE A 303 11.85 9.02 3.36
C ILE A 303 11.21 7.72 2.85
N GLY A 304 11.36 7.41 1.57
CA GLY A 304 10.88 6.15 0.98
C GLY A 304 11.51 4.92 1.63
N PHE A 305 12.83 4.91 1.80
CA PHE A 305 13.58 3.80 2.38
C PHE A 305 13.18 3.55 3.85
N PHE A 306 13.21 4.58 4.68
CA PHE A 306 12.90 4.46 6.11
C PHE A 306 11.40 4.30 6.38
N GLY A 307 10.52 4.79 5.51
CA GLY A 307 9.07 4.58 5.58
C GLY A 307 8.62 3.14 5.25
N ALA A 308 9.52 2.26 4.81
CA ALA A 308 9.21 0.88 4.43
C ALA A 308 9.19 -0.11 5.62
N SER A 309 8.99 0.36 6.85
CA SER A 309 9.00 -0.46 8.08
C SER A 309 7.67 -1.20 8.38
N PHE A 310 6.68 -1.10 7.50
CA PHE A 310 5.36 -1.72 7.69
C PHE A 310 5.39 -3.24 7.94
N PRO A 311 6.27 -4.06 7.30
CA PRO A 311 6.34 -5.49 7.58
C PRO A 311 6.68 -5.82 9.03
N ILE A 312 7.62 -5.10 9.64
CA ILE A 312 7.99 -5.29 11.06
C ILE A 312 6.88 -4.77 11.98
N LEU A 313 6.24 -3.65 11.62
CA LEU A 313 5.11 -3.11 12.38
C LEU A 313 3.94 -4.10 12.38
N MET A 314 3.66 -4.74 11.25
CA MET A 314 2.69 -5.83 11.15
C MET A 314 3.10 -7.04 12.02
N ALA A 315 4.38 -7.42 12.00
CA ALA A 315 4.92 -8.50 12.85
C ALA A 315 4.78 -8.17 14.34
N HIS A 316 5.01 -6.90 14.73
CA HIS A 316 4.86 -6.46 16.11
C HIS A 316 3.38 -6.48 16.56
N GLY A 317 2.47 -5.94 15.73
CA GLY A 317 1.04 -6.00 16.04
C GLY A 317 0.50 -7.42 16.14
N ARG A 318 0.98 -8.31 15.25
CA ARG A 318 0.61 -9.73 15.24
C ARG A 318 0.89 -10.42 16.57
N SER A 319 1.97 -10.10 17.27
CA SER A 319 2.34 -10.74 18.54
C SER A 319 1.33 -10.51 19.68
N PHE A 320 0.36 -9.61 19.48
CA PHE A 320 -0.71 -9.35 20.43
C PHE A 320 -2.05 -9.99 20.03
N PHE A 321 -2.13 -10.61 18.84
CA PHE A 321 -3.42 -11.16 18.38
C PHE A 321 -3.65 -12.57 18.94
N PRO A 322 -4.88 -12.86 19.41
CA PRO A 322 -5.30 -14.22 19.63
C PRO A 322 -5.30 -15.00 18.31
N ASP A 323 -4.91 -16.26 18.35
CA ASP A 323 -4.80 -17.10 17.15
C ASP A 323 -6.09 -17.19 16.33
N HIS A 324 -7.25 -17.21 16.97
CA HIS A 324 -8.56 -17.28 16.32
C HIS A 324 -9.02 -15.96 15.66
N LEU A 325 -8.30 -14.85 15.92
CA LEU A 325 -8.56 -13.52 15.32
C LEU A 325 -7.42 -13.05 14.42
N MET A 326 -6.55 -13.95 13.96
CA MET A 326 -5.37 -13.59 13.17
C MET A 326 -5.73 -12.85 11.88
N GLY A 327 -6.74 -13.30 11.13
CA GLY A 327 -7.18 -12.65 9.90
C GLY A 327 -7.72 -11.24 10.15
N ARG A 328 -8.57 -11.10 11.18
CA ARG A 328 -9.10 -9.79 11.59
C ARG A 328 -8.01 -8.87 12.13
N GLY A 329 -6.99 -9.42 12.79
CA GLY A 329 -5.87 -8.65 13.32
C GLY A 329 -5.01 -8.05 12.21
N VAL A 330 -4.57 -8.85 11.24
CA VAL A 330 -3.73 -8.36 10.14
C VAL A 330 -4.49 -7.37 9.24
N THR A 331 -5.79 -7.61 9.01
CA THR A 331 -6.62 -6.68 8.23
C THR A 331 -6.90 -5.39 8.99
N LEU A 332 -7.02 -5.42 10.32
CA LEU A 332 -7.17 -4.21 11.15
C LEU A 332 -5.95 -3.29 11.03
N ILE A 333 -4.73 -3.83 11.19
CA ILE A 333 -3.51 -3.02 11.03
C ILE A 333 -3.42 -2.47 9.60
N ASN A 334 -3.74 -3.28 8.58
CA ASN A 334 -3.72 -2.83 7.19
C ASN A 334 -4.77 -1.75 6.90
N LEU A 335 -5.95 -1.85 7.51
CA LEU A 335 -6.98 -0.81 7.42
C LEU A 335 -6.46 0.53 7.94
N PHE A 336 -5.79 0.55 9.09
CA PHE A 336 -5.16 1.77 9.61
C PHE A 336 -4.07 2.28 8.67
N GLY A 337 -3.18 1.40 8.18
CA GLY A 337 -2.09 1.79 7.28
C GLY A 337 -2.58 2.40 5.95
N ILE A 338 -3.50 1.75 5.27
CA ILE A 338 -4.05 2.24 3.99
C ILE A 338 -5.02 3.41 4.22
N GLY A 339 -5.88 3.31 5.23
CA GLY A 339 -6.82 4.37 5.60
C GLY A 339 -6.10 5.65 6.01
N GLY A 340 -4.97 5.52 6.72
CA GLY A 340 -4.13 6.64 7.12
C GLY A 340 -3.55 7.40 5.92
N VAL A 341 -3.05 6.69 4.90
CA VAL A 341 -2.57 7.34 3.67
C VAL A 341 -3.70 8.10 2.98
N GLY A 342 -4.86 7.49 2.79
CA GLY A 342 -6.00 8.15 2.14
C GLY A 342 -6.49 9.39 2.92
N LEU A 343 -6.59 9.29 4.25
CA LEU A 343 -6.96 10.40 5.11
C LEU A 343 -5.96 11.56 5.01
N MET A 344 -4.66 11.24 5.11
CA MET A 344 -3.61 12.25 5.10
C MET A 344 -3.36 12.85 3.73
N GLN A 345 -3.60 12.11 2.63
CA GLN A 345 -3.59 12.69 1.28
C GLN A 345 -4.68 13.74 1.12
N ASN A 346 -5.91 13.43 1.58
CA ASN A 346 -7.02 14.40 1.55
C ASN A 346 -6.73 15.64 2.39
N LEU A 347 -6.18 15.45 3.61
CA LEU A 347 -5.82 16.56 4.48
C LEU A 347 -4.66 17.38 3.90
N SER A 348 -3.66 16.71 3.30
CA SER A 348 -2.52 17.40 2.68
C SER A 348 -2.94 18.26 1.48
N ALA A 349 -3.90 17.81 0.68
CA ALA A 349 -4.45 18.60 -0.42
C ALA A 349 -5.14 19.88 0.10
N ARG A 350 -5.97 19.76 1.15
CA ARG A 350 -6.61 20.93 1.78
C ARG A 350 -5.62 21.92 2.39
N ILE A 351 -4.54 21.42 3.00
CA ILE A 351 -3.48 22.26 3.58
C ILE A 351 -2.72 22.96 2.46
N TYR A 352 -2.39 22.26 1.38
CA TYR A 352 -1.75 22.82 0.21
C TYR A 352 -2.58 23.98 -0.36
N ASP A 353 -3.87 23.74 -0.62
CA ASP A 353 -4.79 24.76 -1.15
C ASP A 353 -4.92 25.97 -0.21
N ALA A 354 -5.05 25.73 1.10
CA ALA A 354 -5.19 26.78 2.10
C ALA A 354 -3.91 27.62 2.29
N THR A 355 -2.74 27.08 1.96
CA THR A 355 -1.45 27.77 2.07
C THR A 355 -0.97 28.37 0.74
N THR A 356 -1.61 28.05 -0.37
CA THR A 356 -1.34 28.64 -1.68
C THR A 356 -2.04 29.99 -1.79
N THR A 357 -1.28 31.08 -1.79
CA THR A 357 -1.77 32.44 -2.01
C THR A 357 -0.87 33.15 -3.02
N GLU A 358 -1.35 34.25 -3.61
CA GLU A 358 -0.57 35.03 -4.60
C GLU A 358 0.76 35.57 -4.06
N THR A 359 0.90 35.67 -2.74
CA THR A 359 2.09 36.22 -2.07
C THR A 359 3.03 35.13 -1.52
N THR A 360 2.66 33.86 -1.55
CA THR A 360 3.49 32.77 -1.01
C THR A 360 4.52 32.31 -2.05
N THR A 361 5.69 31.90 -1.55
CA THR A 361 6.71 31.24 -2.41
C THR A 361 6.20 29.89 -2.87
N VAL A 362 6.61 29.45 -4.06
CA VAL A 362 6.19 28.18 -4.68
C VAL A 362 6.41 26.97 -3.73
N ILE A 363 7.47 26.99 -2.92
CA ILE A 363 7.81 25.91 -2.01
C ILE A 363 6.96 25.91 -0.71
N ALA A 364 6.38 27.02 -0.32
CA ALA A 364 5.70 27.16 0.97
C ALA A 364 4.52 26.19 1.17
N PRO A 365 3.60 25.98 0.20
CA PRO A 365 2.52 24.99 0.32
C PRO A 365 3.06 23.56 0.46
N TYR A 366 4.12 23.21 -0.25
CA TYR A 366 4.78 21.91 -0.13
C TYR A 366 5.40 21.71 1.24
N ASN A 367 6.04 22.74 1.78
CA ASN A 367 6.58 22.69 3.15
C ASN A 367 5.49 22.49 4.19
N ALA A 368 4.29 23.09 4.02
CA ALA A 368 3.14 22.85 4.90
C ALA A 368 2.68 21.36 4.86
N VAL A 369 2.67 20.75 3.68
CA VAL A 369 2.38 19.32 3.51
C VAL A 369 3.46 18.44 4.16
N ILE A 370 4.74 18.74 3.96
CA ILE A 370 5.85 18.01 4.57
C ILE A 370 5.78 18.12 6.10
N MET A 371 5.45 19.30 6.63
CA MET A 371 5.27 19.53 8.06
C MET A 371 4.10 18.69 8.62
N LEU A 372 2.97 18.60 7.91
CA LEU A 372 1.86 17.73 8.30
C LEU A 372 2.33 16.28 8.43
N PHE A 373 3.07 15.76 7.45
CA PHE A 373 3.57 14.39 7.47
C PHE A 373 4.59 14.18 8.60
N CYS A 374 5.48 15.14 8.82
CA CYS A 374 6.46 15.11 9.90
C CYS A 374 5.78 15.08 11.27
N ILE A 375 4.84 15.99 11.54
CA ILE A 375 4.10 16.07 12.81
C ILE A 375 3.33 14.76 13.05
N SER A 376 2.66 14.25 12.03
CA SER A 376 1.85 13.03 12.17
C SER A 376 2.71 11.82 12.57
N ILE A 377 3.89 11.64 11.94
CA ILE A 377 4.78 10.53 12.30
C ILE A 377 5.41 10.71 13.68
N LEU A 378 5.75 11.94 14.08
CA LEU A 378 6.26 12.24 15.41
C LEU A 378 5.23 11.94 16.51
N ILE A 379 3.96 12.31 16.30
CA ILE A 379 2.86 11.94 17.22
C ILE A 379 2.74 10.42 17.31
N GLY A 380 2.75 9.73 16.16
CA GLY A 380 2.74 8.26 16.13
C GLY A 380 3.88 7.64 16.91
N LEU A 381 5.10 8.16 16.76
CA LEU A 381 6.30 7.71 17.48
C LEU A 381 6.22 7.95 19.00
N ILE A 382 5.74 9.11 19.43
CA ILE A 382 5.57 9.43 20.86
C ILE A 382 4.62 8.42 21.52
N ILE A 383 3.49 8.12 20.87
CA ILE A 383 2.54 7.14 21.41
C ILE A 383 3.15 5.74 21.38
N TYR A 384 3.81 5.37 20.27
CA TYR A 384 4.43 4.06 20.08
C TYR A 384 5.58 3.80 21.06
N PHE A 385 6.28 4.83 21.52
CA PHE A 385 7.37 4.72 22.50
C PHE A 385 6.92 3.96 23.76
N PHE A 386 5.68 4.08 24.17
CA PHE A 386 5.11 3.40 25.32
C PHE A 386 4.64 1.96 25.05
N SER A 387 4.77 1.47 23.81
CA SER A 387 4.42 0.09 23.48
C SER A 387 5.38 -0.90 24.15
N GLN A 388 4.88 -2.11 24.41
CA GLN A 388 5.71 -3.21 24.90
C GLN A 388 6.44 -3.84 23.70
N ASP A 389 7.72 -4.15 23.88
CA ASP A 389 8.47 -4.93 22.90
C ASP A 389 8.10 -6.41 23.02
N ARG A 390 7.69 -7.01 21.88
CA ARG A 390 7.27 -8.40 21.84
C ARG A 390 7.72 -9.03 20.53
N THR A 391 8.48 -10.12 20.63
CA THR A 391 9.11 -10.80 19.49
C THR A 391 8.59 -12.22 19.26
N ASP A 392 7.78 -12.74 20.16
CA ASP A 392 7.13 -14.06 20.16
C ASP A 392 5.85 -14.10 19.30
#